data_e1d3f6ac02c068d1ccc3f3dbd6b6460e
#
_entry.id   e1d3f6ac02c068d1ccc3f3dbd6b6460e
#
_cell.length_a   1.000
_cell.length_b   1.000
_cell.length_c   1.000
_cell.angle_alpha   90.00
_cell.angle_beta   90.00
_cell.angle_gamma   90.00
#
_symmetry.space_group_name_H-M   'P 1'
#
loop_
_entity.id
_entity.type
_entity.pdbx_description
1 polymer ?
#
loop_
_entity_poly.entity_id
_entity_poly.type
_entity_poly.pdbx_seq_one_letter_code
_entity_poly.pdbx_strand_id
1 'polypeptide(L)'
;MMKLPFRFGAEVYTWFMAGNGETHKGQLAHMIDIIADAGFAGIQPIFTWMGPLSDPSLLADKLKQRNIDLAAVALALDWNGSKETDEERRIADDAISMLEQFPGSVLCTVQIPTGRHDLESRRKSLTSIVNEVSKRAADRGVVSSFHPNSPHTSITRTEEDYKVILEGLDASVTGWCPDVGHIINGGMDPLAKMKEYQSLINHVHYKDWDGNPEFTLMGNGKVDLVGITQWLKDISFPGWIICEDEGQEALVDPDFVTLHDGKWIHETLVKQLT
;
A
#
# COMPACT_ATOMS: atom_id res chain seq x y z
N MET A 1 -11.12 9.68 24.32
CA MET A 1 -10.09 9.11 23.44
C MET A 1 -9.59 10.23 22.52
N MET A 2 -8.29 10.40 22.38
CA MET A 2 -7.69 11.41 21.47
C MET A 2 -8.02 11.00 20.03
N LYS A 3 -8.55 11.95 19.23
CA LYS A 3 -8.84 11.67 17.82
C LYS A 3 -7.53 11.77 17.04
N LEU A 4 -7.09 10.68 16.45
CA LEU A 4 -5.93 10.66 15.55
C LEU A 4 -6.28 11.37 14.23
N PRO A 5 -5.32 12.06 13.59
CA PRO A 5 -5.56 12.72 12.30
C PRO A 5 -5.64 11.73 11.12
N PHE A 6 -5.14 10.52 11.28
CA PHE A 6 -5.11 9.43 10.30
C PHE A 6 -6.00 8.25 10.73
N ARG A 7 -6.20 7.32 9.82
CA ARG A 7 -6.97 6.08 10.02
C ARG A 7 -6.10 4.87 9.68
N PHE A 8 -6.38 3.74 10.36
CA PHE A 8 -5.71 2.47 10.05
C PHE A 8 -6.60 1.59 9.17
N GLY A 9 -5.98 0.98 8.17
CA GLY A 9 -6.57 -0.04 7.31
C GLY A 9 -5.63 -1.23 7.15
N ALA A 10 -6.05 -2.24 6.37
CA ALA A 10 -5.21 -3.39 6.04
C ALA A 10 -5.27 -3.72 4.56
N GLU A 11 -4.16 -4.25 4.02
CA GLU A 11 -4.04 -4.72 2.65
C GLU A 11 -4.28 -6.23 2.55
N VAL A 12 -4.77 -6.66 1.40
CA VAL A 12 -5.08 -8.08 1.15
C VAL A 12 -3.87 -8.92 0.71
N TYR A 13 -2.70 -8.31 0.48
CA TYR A 13 -1.51 -9.05 0.06
C TYR A 13 -1.05 -10.10 1.09
N THR A 14 -1.32 -9.88 2.37
CA THR A 14 -1.08 -10.86 3.45
C THR A 14 -1.66 -12.24 3.11
N TRP A 15 -2.84 -12.30 2.48
CA TRP A 15 -3.46 -13.58 2.04
C TRP A 15 -2.78 -14.18 0.80
N PHE A 16 -2.10 -13.36 -0.01
CA PHE A 16 -1.31 -13.88 -1.13
C PHE A 16 -0.20 -14.79 -0.65
N MET A 17 0.39 -14.51 0.49
CA MET A 17 1.47 -15.29 1.07
C MET A 17 1.05 -16.75 1.34
N ALA A 18 -0.18 -16.99 1.82
CA ALA A 18 -0.68 -18.33 2.18
C ALA A 18 -0.99 -19.23 0.97
N GLY A 19 -1.19 -18.67 -0.21
CA GLY A 19 -1.84 -19.43 -1.29
C GLY A 19 -1.16 -19.40 -2.62
N ASN A 20 0.05 -19.81 -2.84
CA ASN A 20 0.65 -19.97 -4.19
C ASN A 20 0.14 -18.99 -5.29
N GLY A 21 -0.33 -17.80 -4.88
CA GLY A 21 -0.84 -16.76 -5.75
C GLY A 21 -2.21 -16.98 -6.40
N GLU A 22 -2.87 -18.12 -6.16
CA GLU A 22 -4.14 -18.46 -6.84
C GLU A 22 -5.36 -18.59 -5.89
N THR A 23 -5.14 -19.04 -4.65
CA THR A 23 -6.23 -19.38 -3.72
C THR A 23 -6.96 -18.16 -3.12
N HIS A 24 -6.33 -16.98 -3.11
CA HIS A 24 -6.93 -15.75 -2.57
C HIS A 24 -7.96 -15.11 -3.52
N LYS A 25 -7.91 -15.44 -4.82
CA LYS A 25 -8.84 -14.88 -5.82
C LYS A 25 -10.29 -15.28 -5.49
N GLY A 26 -11.17 -14.29 -5.42
CA GLY A 26 -12.57 -14.51 -5.06
C GLY A 26 -12.86 -14.59 -3.55
N GLN A 27 -11.87 -14.41 -2.68
CA GLN A 27 -12.04 -14.44 -1.22
C GLN A 27 -12.15 -13.03 -0.59
N LEU A 28 -12.24 -11.98 -1.38
CA LEU A 28 -12.24 -10.59 -0.87
C LEU A 28 -13.35 -10.36 0.18
N ALA A 29 -14.52 -11.00 0.04
CA ALA A 29 -15.59 -10.89 1.02
C ALA A 29 -15.18 -11.40 2.41
N HIS A 30 -14.44 -12.52 2.47
CA HIS A 30 -13.89 -13.07 3.70
C HIS A 30 -12.79 -12.13 4.27
N MET A 31 -11.88 -11.64 3.44
CA MET A 31 -10.84 -10.71 3.87
C MET A 31 -11.43 -9.43 4.48
N ILE A 32 -12.49 -8.88 3.88
CA ILE A 32 -13.25 -7.75 4.44
C ILE A 32 -13.78 -8.09 5.85
N ASP A 33 -14.29 -9.30 6.05
CA ASP A 33 -14.81 -9.72 7.35
C ASP A 33 -13.70 -9.75 8.42
N ILE A 34 -12.57 -10.38 8.11
CA ILE A 34 -11.41 -10.47 9.02
C ILE A 34 -10.82 -9.10 9.32
N ILE A 35 -10.63 -8.24 8.31
CA ILE A 35 -10.12 -6.87 8.48
C ILE A 35 -11.03 -6.05 9.41
N ALA A 36 -12.35 -6.17 9.25
CA ALA A 36 -13.31 -5.52 10.12
C ALA A 36 -13.25 -6.08 11.56
N ASP A 37 -13.14 -7.41 11.71
CA ASP A 37 -13.02 -8.08 13.02
C ASP A 37 -11.70 -7.71 13.74
N ALA A 38 -10.63 -7.44 12.98
CA ALA A 38 -9.38 -6.91 13.50
C ALA A 38 -9.46 -5.44 13.98
N GLY A 39 -10.58 -4.77 13.72
CA GLY A 39 -10.82 -3.38 14.13
C GLY A 39 -10.26 -2.32 13.18
N PHE A 40 -9.80 -2.70 11.99
CA PHE A 40 -9.38 -1.74 10.99
C PHE A 40 -10.57 -0.94 10.43
N ALA A 41 -10.33 0.32 10.12
CA ALA A 41 -11.36 1.23 9.60
C ALA A 41 -11.50 1.17 8.08
N GLY A 42 -10.61 0.49 7.38
CA GLY A 42 -10.63 0.40 5.92
C GLY A 42 -9.80 -0.75 5.36
N ILE A 43 -10.00 -1.01 4.09
CA ILE A 43 -9.32 -2.05 3.32
C ILE A 43 -8.65 -1.48 2.07
N GLN A 44 -7.54 -2.10 1.66
CA GLN A 44 -6.88 -1.90 0.37
C GLN A 44 -6.82 -3.22 -0.39
N PRO A 45 -7.78 -3.51 -1.30
CA PRO A 45 -7.70 -4.66 -2.18
C PRO A 45 -6.74 -4.43 -3.35
N ILE A 46 -6.22 -5.53 -3.93
CA ILE A 46 -5.53 -5.50 -5.22
C ILE A 46 -6.58 -5.59 -6.34
N PHE A 47 -6.57 -4.62 -7.25
CA PHE A 47 -7.63 -4.46 -8.26
C PHE A 47 -7.92 -5.74 -9.04
N THR A 48 -6.87 -6.40 -9.55
CA THR A 48 -7.02 -7.60 -10.39
C THR A 48 -7.47 -8.85 -9.62
N TRP A 49 -7.57 -8.79 -8.28
CA TRP A 49 -7.95 -9.92 -7.42
C TRP A 49 -9.34 -9.79 -6.81
N MET A 50 -10.06 -8.73 -7.10
CA MET A 50 -11.33 -8.42 -6.45
C MET A 50 -12.46 -9.40 -6.80
N GLY A 51 -12.35 -10.10 -7.92
CA GLY A 51 -13.36 -11.05 -8.36
C GLY A 51 -14.75 -10.42 -8.49
N PRO A 52 -15.82 -11.03 -7.94
CA PRO A 52 -17.17 -10.45 -8.03
C PRO A 52 -17.31 -9.07 -7.38
N LEU A 53 -16.46 -8.74 -6.39
CA LEU A 53 -16.45 -7.43 -5.73
C LEU A 53 -15.71 -6.34 -6.53
N SER A 54 -15.31 -6.62 -7.77
CA SER A 54 -14.94 -5.57 -8.74
C SER A 54 -16.16 -4.76 -9.21
N ASP A 55 -17.39 -5.25 -9.00
CA ASP A 55 -18.61 -4.45 -9.12
C ASP A 55 -18.69 -3.46 -7.95
N PRO A 56 -18.67 -2.12 -8.21
CA PRO A 56 -18.66 -1.13 -7.16
C PRO A 56 -19.87 -1.19 -6.22
N SER A 57 -21.04 -1.60 -6.73
CA SER A 57 -22.26 -1.69 -5.93
C SER A 57 -22.18 -2.83 -4.93
N LEU A 58 -21.69 -4.00 -5.37
CA LEU A 58 -21.50 -5.16 -4.51
C LEU A 58 -20.42 -4.89 -3.45
N LEU A 59 -19.34 -4.21 -3.83
CA LEU A 59 -18.31 -3.79 -2.88
C LEU A 59 -18.86 -2.82 -1.84
N ALA A 60 -19.56 -1.78 -2.27
CA ALA A 60 -20.14 -0.78 -1.39
C ALA A 60 -21.09 -1.41 -0.36
N ASP A 61 -21.94 -2.35 -0.79
CA ASP A 61 -22.84 -3.07 0.10
C ASP A 61 -22.08 -3.91 1.12
N LYS A 62 -21.02 -4.64 0.69
CA LYS A 62 -20.21 -5.45 1.60
C LYS A 62 -19.44 -4.59 2.63
N LEU A 63 -18.83 -3.48 2.21
CA LEU A 63 -18.12 -2.56 3.08
C LEU A 63 -19.08 -1.93 4.11
N LYS A 64 -20.27 -1.51 3.66
CA LYS A 64 -21.30 -0.97 4.54
C LYS A 64 -21.79 -1.97 5.58
N GLN A 65 -21.96 -3.26 5.22
CA GLN A 65 -22.33 -4.31 6.16
C GLN A 65 -21.32 -4.46 7.31
N ARG A 66 -20.03 -4.22 7.03
CA ARG A 66 -18.94 -4.32 8.01
C ARG A 66 -18.53 -2.99 8.62
N ASN A 67 -19.13 -1.88 8.19
CA ASN A 67 -18.83 -0.51 8.65
C ASN A 67 -17.34 -0.16 8.52
N ILE A 68 -16.73 -0.53 7.38
CA ILE A 68 -15.38 -0.11 7.00
C ILE A 68 -15.42 0.60 5.65
N ASP A 69 -14.37 1.36 5.34
CA ASP A 69 -14.26 2.10 4.08
C ASP A 69 -13.30 1.42 3.09
N LEU A 70 -13.43 1.75 1.81
CA LEU A 70 -12.37 1.52 0.84
C LEU A 70 -11.28 2.57 1.07
N ALA A 71 -10.14 2.18 1.63
CA ALA A 71 -9.03 3.10 1.89
C ALA A 71 -8.27 3.43 0.61
N ALA A 72 -7.96 2.40 -0.16
CA ALA A 72 -7.27 2.49 -1.43
C ALA A 72 -7.57 1.26 -2.29
N VAL A 73 -7.13 1.28 -3.54
CA VAL A 73 -7.01 0.11 -4.40
C VAL A 73 -5.57 0.02 -4.89
N ALA A 74 -4.91 -1.12 -4.66
CA ALA A 74 -3.59 -1.38 -5.20
C ALA A 74 -3.68 -1.77 -6.68
N LEU A 75 -3.01 -1.02 -7.54
CA LEU A 75 -2.86 -1.28 -8.97
C LEU A 75 -1.43 -1.79 -9.20
N ALA A 76 -1.26 -3.12 -9.16
CA ALA A 76 0.01 -3.77 -9.39
C ALA A 76 0.12 -4.22 -10.84
N LEU A 77 1.04 -3.61 -11.61
CA LEU A 77 1.28 -3.89 -13.02
C LEU A 77 2.77 -4.00 -13.33
N ASP A 78 3.10 -4.63 -14.44
CA ASP A 78 4.50 -4.87 -14.83
C ASP A 78 5.26 -3.59 -15.21
N TRP A 79 4.65 -2.75 -16.02
CA TRP A 79 5.20 -1.48 -16.51
C TRP A 79 6.67 -1.58 -16.94
N ASN A 80 6.95 -2.58 -17.77
CA ASN A 80 8.31 -2.87 -18.26
C ASN A 80 8.72 -2.08 -19.51
N GLY A 81 7.73 -1.51 -20.19
CA GLY A 81 7.95 -0.73 -21.43
C GLY A 81 8.35 0.72 -21.15
N SER A 82 8.57 1.47 -22.24
CA SER A 82 8.75 2.92 -22.16
C SER A 82 7.43 3.69 -21.94
N LYS A 83 6.30 2.99 -22.05
CA LYS A 83 4.93 3.44 -21.80
C LYS A 83 4.05 2.23 -21.48
N GLU A 84 2.85 2.48 -20.96
CA GLU A 84 1.84 1.43 -20.76
C GLU A 84 1.56 0.66 -22.05
N THR A 85 1.36 -0.65 -21.93
CA THR A 85 0.68 -1.45 -22.96
C THR A 85 -0.81 -1.11 -23.01
N ASP A 86 -1.50 -1.49 -24.07
CA ASP A 86 -2.96 -1.26 -24.17
C ASP A 86 -3.72 -1.99 -23.03
N GLU A 87 -3.25 -3.16 -22.61
CA GLU A 87 -3.85 -3.93 -21.52
C GLU A 87 -3.59 -3.28 -20.15
N GLU A 88 -2.36 -2.85 -19.85
CA GLU A 88 -2.04 -2.13 -18.62
C GLU A 88 -2.86 -0.85 -18.53
N ARG A 89 -2.99 -0.13 -19.64
CA ARG A 89 -3.81 1.09 -19.71
C ARG A 89 -5.28 0.79 -19.42
N ARG A 90 -5.83 -0.26 -20.02
CA ARG A 90 -7.22 -0.67 -19.80
C ARG A 90 -7.46 -1.01 -18.32
N ILE A 91 -6.57 -1.80 -17.71
CA ILE A 91 -6.67 -2.17 -16.30
C ILE A 91 -6.60 -0.93 -15.39
N ALA A 92 -5.68 0.00 -15.69
CA ALA A 92 -5.56 1.25 -14.93
C ALA A 92 -6.82 2.13 -15.05
N ASP A 93 -7.36 2.27 -16.25
CA ASP A 93 -8.58 3.06 -16.50
C ASP A 93 -9.82 2.41 -15.85
N ASP A 94 -9.90 1.08 -15.79
CA ASP A 94 -10.95 0.34 -15.08
C ASP A 94 -10.85 0.56 -13.56
N ALA A 95 -9.62 0.52 -12.98
CA ALA A 95 -9.39 0.81 -11.57
C ALA A 95 -9.76 2.25 -11.21
N ILE A 96 -9.40 3.22 -12.05
CA ILE A 96 -9.79 4.62 -11.89
C ILE A 96 -11.32 4.76 -11.94
N SER A 97 -11.99 4.11 -12.90
CA SER A 97 -13.45 4.13 -13.04
C SER A 97 -14.18 3.59 -11.82
N MET A 98 -13.61 2.55 -11.20
CA MET A 98 -14.11 2.03 -9.93
C MET A 98 -13.95 3.05 -8.80
N LEU A 99 -12.77 3.66 -8.68
CA LEU A 99 -12.47 4.61 -7.59
C LEU A 99 -13.29 5.90 -7.67
N GLU A 100 -13.78 6.31 -8.83
CA GLU A 100 -14.74 7.41 -8.95
C GLU A 100 -16.02 7.20 -8.13
N GLN A 101 -16.37 5.93 -7.86
CA GLN A 101 -17.55 5.58 -7.04
C GLN A 101 -17.23 5.61 -5.53
N PHE A 102 -15.96 5.75 -5.14
CA PHE A 102 -15.50 5.77 -3.75
C PHE A 102 -14.67 7.03 -3.44
N PRO A 103 -15.32 8.21 -3.36
CA PRO A 103 -14.61 9.46 -3.10
C PRO A 103 -13.77 9.41 -1.81
N GLY A 104 -12.50 9.81 -1.92
CA GLY A 104 -11.55 9.79 -0.80
C GLY A 104 -10.69 8.52 -0.71
N SER A 105 -10.96 7.51 -1.55
CA SER A 105 -10.07 6.36 -1.70
C SER A 105 -8.89 6.70 -2.62
N VAL A 106 -7.78 5.99 -2.45
CA VAL A 106 -6.51 6.24 -3.17
C VAL A 106 -6.24 5.18 -4.21
N LEU A 107 -5.77 5.56 -5.40
CA LEU A 107 -5.15 4.66 -6.35
C LEU A 107 -3.68 4.44 -5.95
N CYS A 108 -3.36 3.31 -5.32
CA CYS A 108 -2.01 2.95 -4.92
C CYS A 108 -1.32 2.19 -6.05
N THR A 109 -0.43 2.83 -6.79
CA THR A 109 0.25 2.24 -7.94
C THR A 109 1.52 1.51 -7.53
N VAL A 110 1.70 0.26 -7.98
CA VAL A 110 2.81 -0.63 -7.63
C VAL A 110 3.40 -1.24 -8.90
N GLN A 111 4.72 -1.18 -9.06
CA GLN A 111 5.39 -1.90 -10.14
C GLN A 111 5.74 -3.33 -9.70
N ILE A 112 5.27 -4.33 -10.43
CA ILE A 112 5.64 -5.74 -10.20
C ILE A 112 7.13 -5.94 -10.55
N PRO A 113 7.95 -6.48 -9.63
CA PRO A 113 9.39 -6.65 -9.85
C PRO A 113 9.70 -7.63 -10.98
N THR A 114 10.46 -7.20 -11.98
CA THR A 114 10.77 -7.99 -13.19
C THR A 114 12.27 -8.09 -13.48
N GLY A 115 13.12 -7.72 -12.51
CA GLY A 115 14.57 -7.79 -12.60
C GLY A 115 15.25 -6.42 -12.64
N ARG A 116 16.52 -6.39 -12.23
CA ARG A 116 17.34 -5.17 -12.11
C ARG A 116 18.32 -5.06 -13.26
N HIS A 117 17.84 -4.68 -14.42
CA HIS A 117 18.64 -4.39 -15.61
C HIS A 117 18.19 -3.05 -16.22
N ASP A 118 19.04 -2.41 -17.01
CA ASP A 118 18.77 -1.12 -17.67
C ASP A 118 18.15 -0.07 -16.75
N LEU A 119 18.64 0.01 -15.51
CA LEU A 119 18.02 0.75 -14.38
C LEU A 119 17.72 2.21 -14.72
N GLU A 120 18.64 2.91 -15.38
CA GLU A 120 18.45 4.32 -15.71
C GLU A 120 17.22 4.55 -16.60
N SER A 121 17.12 3.78 -17.70
CA SER A 121 16.01 3.90 -18.64
C SER A 121 14.70 3.41 -18.03
N ARG A 122 14.73 2.30 -17.28
CA ARG A 122 13.53 1.71 -16.67
C ARG A 122 12.96 2.55 -15.55
N ARG A 123 13.81 3.14 -14.69
CA ARG A 123 13.34 4.07 -13.64
C ARG A 123 12.65 5.31 -14.27
N LYS A 124 13.25 5.88 -15.33
CA LYS A 124 12.65 7.02 -16.07
C LYS A 124 11.31 6.63 -16.71
N SER A 125 11.26 5.45 -17.35
CA SER A 125 10.03 4.95 -17.96
C SER A 125 8.94 4.70 -16.92
N LEU A 126 9.27 4.03 -15.81
CA LEU A 126 8.34 3.79 -14.71
C LEU A 126 7.78 5.10 -14.15
N THR A 127 8.65 6.08 -13.86
CA THR A 127 8.22 7.38 -13.36
C THR A 127 7.29 8.10 -14.35
N SER A 128 7.60 8.04 -15.66
CA SER A 128 6.73 8.61 -16.69
C SER A 128 5.37 7.93 -16.74
N ILE A 129 5.34 6.59 -16.68
CA ILE A 129 4.09 5.82 -16.70
C ILE A 129 3.25 6.15 -15.46
N VAL A 130 3.85 6.14 -14.27
CA VAL A 130 3.14 6.46 -13.01
C VAL A 130 2.54 7.87 -13.06
N ASN A 131 3.28 8.86 -13.54
CA ASN A 131 2.77 10.23 -13.69
C ASN A 131 1.60 10.31 -14.68
N GLU A 132 1.66 9.58 -15.81
CA GLU A 132 0.57 9.55 -16.80
C GLU A 132 -0.69 8.85 -16.24
N VAL A 133 -0.54 7.75 -15.50
CA VAL A 133 -1.65 7.09 -14.80
C VAL A 133 -2.27 8.03 -13.77
N SER A 134 -1.43 8.66 -12.93
CA SER A 134 -1.86 9.58 -11.89
C SER A 134 -2.56 10.82 -12.45
N LYS A 135 -2.10 11.33 -13.61
CA LYS A 135 -2.78 12.44 -14.29
C LYS A 135 -4.18 12.05 -14.73
N ARG A 136 -4.35 10.87 -15.37
CA ARG A 136 -5.69 10.38 -15.75
C ARG A 136 -6.59 10.19 -14.53
N ALA A 137 -6.04 9.71 -13.42
CA ALA A 137 -6.75 9.59 -12.16
C ALA A 137 -7.19 10.97 -11.62
N ALA A 138 -6.28 11.94 -11.58
CA ALA A 138 -6.53 13.30 -11.11
C ALA A 138 -7.59 14.03 -11.98
N ASP A 139 -7.54 13.86 -13.32
CA ASP A 139 -8.55 14.40 -14.25
C ASP A 139 -9.97 13.88 -13.95
N ARG A 140 -10.08 12.75 -13.22
CA ARG A 140 -11.34 12.10 -12.79
C ARG A 140 -11.59 12.24 -11.27
N GLY A 141 -10.82 13.09 -10.57
CA GLY A 141 -10.98 13.36 -9.15
C GLY A 141 -10.47 12.25 -8.22
N VAL A 142 -9.67 11.31 -8.72
CA VAL A 142 -9.06 10.22 -7.95
C VAL A 142 -7.63 10.60 -7.54
N VAL A 143 -7.34 10.49 -6.25
CA VAL A 143 -5.98 10.71 -5.71
C VAL A 143 -5.12 9.48 -5.98
N SER A 144 -3.87 9.70 -6.40
CA SER A 144 -2.90 8.63 -6.67
C SER A 144 -1.71 8.69 -5.72
N SER A 145 -1.15 7.52 -5.41
CA SER A 145 0.05 7.35 -4.61
C SER A 145 0.93 6.26 -5.22
N PHE A 146 2.22 6.51 -5.38
CA PHE A 146 3.17 5.50 -5.85
C PHE A 146 3.81 4.77 -4.67
N HIS A 147 3.81 3.44 -4.71
CA HIS A 147 4.32 2.54 -3.68
C HIS A 147 5.56 1.77 -4.19
N PRO A 148 6.78 2.15 -3.80
CA PRO A 148 7.98 1.38 -4.03
C PRO A 148 7.99 0.08 -3.22
N ASN A 149 8.61 -0.97 -3.76
CA ASN A 149 8.77 -2.26 -3.08
C ASN A 149 10.24 -2.71 -3.04
N SER A 150 10.57 -3.77 -2.29
CA SER A 150 11.94 -4.16 -2.02
C SER A 150 12.39 -5.58 -2.38
N PRO A 151 11.68 -6.41 -3.14
CA PRO A 151 12.24 -7.65 -3.66
C PRO A 151 13.58 -7.43 -4.37
N HIS A 152 14.48 -8.42 -4.35
CA HIS A 152 15.82 -8.28 -4.96
C HIS A 152 15.79 -7.98 -6.48
N THR A 153 14.66 -8.26 -7.11
CA THR A 153 14.41 -7.99 -8.54
C THR A 153 13.75 -6.61 -8.79
N SER A 154 13.41 -5.87 -7.73
CA SER A 154 12.75 -4.57 -7.86
C SER A 154 13.70 -3.46 -8.29
N ILE A 155 13.24 -2.58 -9.19
CA ILE A 155 13.93 -1.35 -9.60
C ILE A 155 13.60 -0.16 -8.69
N THR A 156 12.84 -0.39 -7.60
CA THR A 156 12.42 0.62 -6.63
C THR A 156 12.92 0.31 -5.21
N ARG A 157 14.03 -0.47 -5.08
CA ARG A 157 14.51 -1.04 -3.82
C ARG A 157 15.50 -0.17 -3.08
N THR A 158 16.48 0.40 -3.79
CA THR A 158 17.65 1.05 -3.18
C THR A 158 17.46 2.55 -3.01
N GLU A 159 18.32 3.18 -2.20
CA GLU A 159 18.31 4.64 -2.01
C GLU A 159 18.43 5.41 -3.33
N GLU A 160 19.28 4.93 -4.24
CA GLU A 160 19.40 5.53 -5.58
C GLU A 160 18.11 5.38 -6.39
N ASP A 161 17.42 4.21 -6.29
CA ASP A 161 16.13 4.01 -6.94
C ASP A 161 15.10 5.03 -6.43
N TYR A 162 14.99 5.14 -5.09
CA TYR A 162 14.08 6.09 -4.43
C TYR A 162 14.34 7.51 -4.89
N LYS A 163 15.61 7.94 -4.87
CA LYS A 163 15.98 9.29 -5.30
C LYS A 163 15.51 9.57 -6.73
N VAL A 164 15.90 8.73 -7.68
CA VAL A 164 15.56 8.95 -9.09
C VAL A 164 14.04 8.97 -9.31
N ILE A 165 13.33 8.06 -8.68
CA ILE A 165 11.89 7.92 -8.88
C ILE A 165 11.13 9.03 -8.16
N LEU A 166 11.38 9.26 -6.85
CA LEU A 166 10.63 10.26 -6.10
C LEU A 166 10.89 11.70 -6.59
N GLU A 167 12.13 12.01 -7.01
CA GLU A 167 12.43 13.30 -7.63
C GLU A 167 11.80 13.46 -9.03
N GLY A 168 11.44 12.37 -9.69
CA GLY A 168 10.78 12.37 -11.00
C GLY A 168 9.25 12.33 -10.95
N LEU A 169 8.62 12.12 -9.77
CA LEU A 169 7.17 12.19 -9.64
C LEU A 169 6.67 13.61 -9.87
N ASP A 170 5.56 13.73 -10.61
CA ASP A 170 4.82 14.98 -10.71
C ASP A 170 3.97 15.17 -9.45
N ALA A 171 4.50 15.92 -8.49
CA ALA A 171 3.88 16.18 -7.19
C ALA A 171 2.50 16.86 -7.29
N SER A 172 2.10 17.37 -8.45
CA SER A 172 0.78 17.96 -8.65
C SER A 172 -0.32 16.91 -8.81
N VAL A 173 0.03 15.67 -9.18
CA VAL A 173 -0.91 14.58 -9.47
C VAL A 173 -0.53 13.25 -8.81
N THR A 174 0.74 13.05 -8.45
CA THR A 174 1.26 11.79 -7.89
C THR A 174 1.80 12.02 -6.49
N GLY A 175 1.23 11.35 -5.49
CA GLY A 175 1.82 11.26 -4.16
C GLY A 175 2.76 10.07 -4.02
N TRP A 176 3.34 9.94 -2.83
CA TRP A 176 4.16 8.81 -2.44
C TRP A 176 3.53 8.06 -1.26
N CYS A 177 3.52 6.74 -1.38
CA CYS A 177 3.19 5.79 -0.33
C CYS A 177 4.48 5.16 0.21
N PRO A 178 5.13 5.71 1.27
CA PRO A 178 6.19 5.01 1.94
C PRO A 178 5.66 3.71 2.55
N ASP A 179 6.30 2.59 2.23
CA ASP A 179 6.21 1.35 2.99
C ASP A 179 7.45 1.23 3.87
N VAL A 180 7.24 1.32 5.18
CA VAL A 180 8.36 1.39 6.14
C VAL A 180 9.19 0.11 6.20
N GLY A 181 8.56 -1.05 5.97
CA GLY A 181 9.25 -2.35 5.87
C GLY A 181 10.07 -2.46 4.59
N HIS A 182 9.53 -2.01 3.46
CA HIS A 182 10.30 -1.99 2.21
C HIS A 182 11.46 -1.00 2.25
N ILE A 183 11.31 0.14 2.91
CA ILE A 183 12.39 1.12 3.06
C ILE A 183 13.55 0.53 3.86
N ILE A 184 13.28 -0.07 5.04
CA ILE A 184 14.34 -0.67 5.87
C ILE A 184 14.97 -1.89 5.18
N ASN A 185 14.18 -2.72 4.51
CA ASN A 185 14.66 -3.87 3.73
C ASN A 185 15.52 -3.43 2.52
N GLY A 186 15.31 -2.21 2.02
CA GLY A 186 16.15 -1.54 1.03
C GLY A 186 17.45 -0.97 1.60
N GLY A 187 17.66 -1.04 2.91
CA GLY A 187 18.85 -0.54 3.61
C GLY A 187 18.78 0.94 4.02
N MET A 188 17.60 1.54 4.02
CA MET A 188 17.36 2.94 4.37
C MET A 188 16.69 3.07 5.74
N ASP A 189 16.83 4.24 6.38
CA ASP A 189 16.05 4.60 7.57
C ASP A 189 14.68 5.11 7.16
N PRO A 190 13.57 4.42 7.57
CA PRO A 190 12.23 4.81 7.16
C PRO A 190 11.85 6.22 7.57
N LEU A 191 12.08 6.60 8.84
CA LEU A 191 11.71 7.92 9.34
C LEU A 191 12.50 9.04 8.68
N ALA A 192 13.81 8.82 8.47
CA ALA A 192 14.65 9.81 7.77
C ALA A 192 14.16 10.00 6.32
N LYS A 193 13.85 8.91 5.62
CA LYS A 193 13.39 8.96 4.24
C LYS A 193 12.00 9.60 4.12
N MET A 194 11.09 9.30 5.05
CA MET A 194 9.77 9.94 5.09
C MET A 194 9.88 11.45 5.36
N LYS A 195 10.79 11.89 6.22
CA LYS A 195 11.04 13.32 6.46
C LYS A 195 11.62 14.03 5.24
N GLU A 196 12.53 13.35 4.52
CA GLU A 196 13.17 13.90 3.31
C GLU A 196 12.14 14.21 2.21
N TYR A 197 11.15 13.33 2.01
CA TYR A 197 10.13 13.47 0.98
C TYR A 197 8.73 13.72 1.55
N GLN A 198 8.62 14.35 2.73
CA GLN A 198 7.36 14.56 3.45
C GLN A 198 6.27 15.17 2.58
N SER A 199 6.59 16.11 1.70
CA SER A 199 5.61 16.80 0.87
C SER A 199 4.90 15.93 -0.17
N LEU A 200 5.45 14.74 -0.47
CA LEU A 200 4.85 13.78 -1.40
C LEU A 200 3.94 12.78 -0.69
N ILE A 201 4.02 12.62 0.64
CA ILE A 201 3.32 11.57 1.36
C ILE A 201 1.82 11.87 1.42
N ASN A 202 1.01 11.01 0.83
CA ASN A 202 -0.45 11.05 0.91
C ASN A 202 -1.11 9.72 1.31
N HIS A 203 -0.33 8.65 1.40
CA HIS A 203 -0.70 7.30 1.83
C HIS A 203 0.50 6.67 2.52
N VAL A 204 0.33 5.68 3.41
CA VAL A 204 1.45 5.04 4.13
C VAL A 204 1.17 3.56 4.30
N HIS A 205 2.18 2.71 4.10
CA HIS A 205 2.15 1.29 4.45
C HIS A 205 3.03 0.99 5.65
N TYR A 206 2.50 0.19 6.57
CA TYR A 206 3.21 -0.37 7.71
C TYR A 206 3.46 -1.85 7.49
N LYS A 207 4.71 -2.22 7.65
CA LYS A 207 5.21 -3.59 7.60
C LYS A 207 6.38 -3.68 8.56
N ASP A 208 6.40 -4.65 9.47
CA ASP A 208 7.52 -4.80 10.39
C ASP A 208 8.60 -5.71 9.81
N TRP A 209 9.83 -5.51 10.22
CA TRP A 209 11.00 -6.15 9.64
C TRP A 209 12.02 -6.49 10.72
N ASP A 210 12.52 -7.73 10.74
CA ASP A 210 13.55 -8.17 11.68
C ASP A 210 14.90 -8.53 11.01
N GLY A 211 14.90 -8.64 9.68
CA GLY A 211 16.07 -8.99 8.86
C GLY A 211 16.30 -10.49 8.66
N ASN A 212 15.45 -11.37 9.27
CA ASN A 212 15.58 -12.80 9.05
C ASN A 212 14.34 -13.60 9.56
N PRO A 213 13.42 -14.05 8.73
CA PRO A 213 13.31 -13.63 7.33
C PRO A 213 13.09 -12.11 7.22
N GLU A 214 12.88 -11.57 6.06
CA GLU A 214 12.84 -10.13 5.85
C GLU A 214 11.75 -9.43 6.67
N PHE A 215 10.53 -9.99 6.74
CA PHE A 215 9.36 -9.42 7.43
C PHE A 215 8.87 -10.31 8.56
N THR A 216 8.15 -9.71 9.51
CA THR A 216 7.63 -10.37 10.71
C THR A 216 6.36 -9.69 11.20
N LEU A 217 5.61 -10.34 12.10
CA LEU A 217 4.41 -9.79 12.74
C LEU A 217 4.65 -8.39 13.30
N MET A 218 3.68 -7.51 13.15
CA MET A 218 3.71 -6.15 13.73
C MET A 218 4.08 -6.17 15.21
N GLY A 219 5.10 -5.40 15.55
CA GLY A 219 5.63 -5.26 16.91
C GLY A 219 6.70 -6.27 17.29
N ASN A 220 7.03 -7.23 16.43
CA ASN A 220 8.12 -8.20 16.67
C ASN A 220 9.41 -7.80 15.95
N GLY A 221 9.36 -6.81 15.08
CA GLY A 221 10.50 -6.38 14.27
C GLY A 221 11.31 -5.25 14.86
N LYS A 222 12.03 -4.56 14.01
CA LYS A 222 12.98 -3.48 14.35
C LYS A 222 12.57 -2.12 13.78
N VAL A 223 11.46 -2.04 13.07
CA VAL A 223 10.96 -0.76 12.57
C VAL A 223 10.44 0.06 13.76
N ASP A 224 10.88 1.29 13.90
CA ASP A 224 10.36 2.21 14.93
C ASP A 224 8.96 2.71 14.55
N LEU A 225 7.98 1.79 14.54
CA LEU A 225 6.60 2.10 14.20
C LEU A 225 5.98 3.13 15.16
N VAL A 226 6.41 3.14 16.43
CA VAL A 226 5.94 4.12 17.44
C VAL A 226 6.43 5.52 17.08
N GLY A 227 7.73 5.68 16.84
CA GLY A 227 8.33 6.97 16.49
C GLY A 227 7.81 7.51 15.16
N ILE A 228 7.61 6.63 14.15
CA ILE A 228 7.02 7.01 12.86
C ILE A 228 5.57 7.46 13.03
N THR A 229 4.76 6.72 13.82
CA THR A 229 3.36 7.07 14.06
C THR A 229 3.24 8.38 14.84
N GLN A 230 4.09 8.59 15.85
CA GLN A 230 4.13 9.85 16.57
C GLN A 230 4.49 11.01 15.65
N TRP A 231 5.47 10.86 14.78
CA TRP A 231 5.82 11.89 13.80
C TRP A 231 4.67 12.17 12.81
N LEU A 232 3.99 11.16 12.29
CA LEU A 232 2.81 11.34 11.42
C LEU A 232 1.69 12.10 12.15
N LYS A 233 1.50 11.83 13.45
CA LYS A 233 0.56 12.57 14.31
C LYS A 233 0.99 14.03 14.46
N ASP A 234 2.26 14.28 14.74
CA ASP A 234 2.80 15.64 14.97
C ASP A 234 2.67 16.54 13.74
N ILE A 235 2.85 15.97 12.54
CA ILE A 235 2.62 16.70 11.28
C ILE A 235 1.15 16.73 10.86
N SER A 236 0.23 16.16 11.66
CA SER A 236 -1.20 16.06 11.37
C SER A 236 -1.49 15.38 10.02
N PHE A 237 -0.77 14.30 9.71
CA PHE A 237 -0.99 13.52 8.48
C PHE A 237 -2.46 13.06 8.39
N PRO A 238 -3.24 13.43 7.35
CA PRO A 238 -4.68 13.20 7.32
C PRO A 238 -5.08 11.91 6.60
N GLY A 239 -4.11 11.10 6.14
CA GLY A 239 -4.32 9.97 5.23
C GLY A 239 -4.58 8.63 5.93
N TRP A 240 -4.35 7.57 5.19
CA TRP A 240 -4.42 6.21 5.67
C TRP A 240 -3.04 5.65 6.01
N ILE A 241 -2.99 4.83 7.04
CA ILE A 241 -1.89 3.94 7.37
C ILE A 241 -2.39 2.52 7.16
N ILE A 242 -1.87 1.84 6.18
CA ILE A 242 -2.29 0.49 5.78
C ILE A 242 -1.29 -0.52 6.33
N CYS A 243 -1.79 -1.47 7.12
CA CYS A 243 -1.00 -2.58 7.64
C CYS A 243 -0.95 -3.70 6.59
N GLU A 244 0.24 -4.16 6.30
CA GLU A 244 0.50 -5.26 5.37
C GLU A 244 1.57 -6.16 5.99
N ASP A 245 1.27 -7.44 6.17
CA ASP A 245 2.22 -8.40 6.71
C ASP A 245 2.63 -9.41 5.63
N GLU A 246 3.94 -9.54 5.42
CA GLU A 246 4.54 -10.50 4.51
C GLU A 246 5.46 -11.49 5.27
N GLY A 247 5.24 -11.68 6.58
CA GLY A 247 6.01 -12.58 7.42
C GLY A 247 5.74 -14.06 7.15
N GLN A 248 6.53 -14.91 7.77
CA GLN A 248 6.39 -16.37 7.63
C GLN A 248 5.06 -16.88 8.19
N GLU A 249 4.49 -16.21 9.19
CA GLU A 249 3.20 -16.54 9.79
C GLU A 249 2.07 -16.38 8.78
N ALA A 250 2.15 -15.37 7.87
CA ALA A 250 1.17 -15.15 6.81
C ALA A 250 1.11 -16.32 5.79
N LEU A 251 2.20 -17.08 5.64
CA LEU A 251 2.21 -18.31 4.82
C LEU A 251 1.29 -19.41 5.38
N VAL A 252 1.02 -19.38 6.68
CA VAL A 252 0.29 -20.42 7.40
C VAL A 252 -1.15 -19.99 7.72
N ASP A 253 -1.31 -18.77 8.27
CA ASP A 253 -2.62 -18.28 8.73
C ASP A 253 -2.71 -16.73 8.59
N PRO A 254 -3.07 -16.23 7.41
CA PRO A 254 -3.19 -14.79 7.18
C PRO A 254 -4.33 -14.14 7.98
N ASP A 255 -5.37 -14.89 8.34
CA ASP A 255 -6.47 -14.40 9.19
C ASP A 255 -5.94 -14.10 10.59
N PHE A 256 -5.19 -15.04 11.18
CA PHE A 256 -4.52 -14.83 12.47
C PHE A 256 -3.60 -13.62 12.44
N VAL A 257 -2.77 -13.50 11.39
CA VAL A 257 -1.83 -12.37 11.24
C VAL A 257 -2.57 -11.04 11.23
N THR A 258 -3.62 -10.91 10.41
CA THR A 258 -4.40 -9.67 10.32
C THR A 258 -5.09 -9.32 11.65
N LEU A 259 -5.63 -10.31 12.38
CA LEU A 259 -6.23 -10.12 13.70
C LEU A 259 -5.17 -9.70 14.74
N HIS A 260 -3.97 -10.30 14.69
CA HIS A 260 -2.85 -9.94 15.54
C HIS A 260 -2.43 -8.48 15.33
N ASP A 261 -2.25 -8.07 14.07
CA ASP A 261 -1.81 -6.73 13.71
C ASP A 261 -2.82 -5.66 14.14
N GLY A 262 -4.11 -5.89 13.89
CA GLY A 262 -5.16 -5.00 14.37
C GLY A 262 -5.16 -4.85 15.89
N LYS A 263 -5.01 -5.96 16.61
CA LYS A 263 -4.89 -5.95 18.08
C LYS A 263 -3.65 -5.16 18.53
N TRP A 264 -2.48 -5.43 17.93
CA TRP A 264 -1.25 -4.73 18.28
C TRP A 264 -1.34 -3.22 18.02
N ILE A 265 -1.91 -2.81 16.89
CA ILE A 265 -2.16 -1.40 16.57
C ILE A 265 -3.00 -0.73 17.66
N HIS A 266 -4.15 -1.33 18.02
CA HIS A 266 -5.11 -0.69 18.94
C HIS A 266 -4.70 -0.78 20.41
N GLU A 267 -4.09 -1.89 20.83
CA GLU A 267 -3.79 -2.15 22.22
C GLU A 267 -2.36 -1.75 22.62
N THR A 268 -1.45 -1.62 21.65
CA THR A 268 -0.04 -1.31 21.90
C THR A 268 0.38 0.00 21.25
N LEU A 269 0.37 0.08 19.91
CA LEU A 269 0.88 1.24 19.19
C LEU A 269 0.13 2.53 19.57
N VAL A 270 -1.19 2.55 19.44
CA VAL A 270 -2.00 3.76 19.70
C VAL A 270 -1.92 4.21 21.15
N LYS A 271 -1.74 3.29 22.12
CA LYS A 271 -1.60 3.63 23.54
C LYS A 271 -0.24 4.27 23.88
N GLN A 272 0.76 4.09 23.04
CA GLN A 272 2.09 4.67 23.25
C GLN A 272 2.23 6.08 22.65
N LEU A 273 1.24 6.54 21.88
CA LEU A 273 1.27 7.88 21.31
C LEU A 273 0.98 8.93 22.37
N THR A 274 1.90 9.85 22.57
CA THR A 274 1.85 10.92 23.59
C THR A 274 1.20 12.22 23.11
#